data_a0501a350344bce3122acac4f1f69801
#
_entry.id   a0501a350344bce3122acac4f1f69801
#
_cell.length_a   1.000
_cell.length_b   1.000
_cell.length_c   1.000
_cell.angle_alpha   90.00
_cell.angle_beta   90.00
_cell.angle_gamma   90.00
#
_symmetry.space_group_name_H-M   'P 1'
#
loop_
_entity.id
_entity.type
_entity.pdbx_description
1 polymer ?
#
loop_
_entity_poly.entity_id
_entity_poly.type
_entity_poly.pdbx_seq_one_letter_code
_entity_poly.pdbx_strand_id
1 'polypeptide(L)'
;MVNRHAEEVGVGNEVGRLRRAFVLEQQLHQLARLEALMLEEVEISISAELRGACAEAVRSICHRIEQEEEGRFRQPPVLRSDFFRDAVGSPFMRIAEEIGQPGGVSYDRLVGVYDKCIIRVENEPLDLDFRDHIGAALKRIGGPPGLAAAVDAAVGADLTPVATVGTGYGRARLPFPKEQIRSEILCHGLGAHRMFPGTRTVLDIGGQDTKAIQIDSAGIVTSFQMNDRCAAGCGRYLGYIADEMNLGLHELGPLAEQSRRCVKINSTCTVFAGAELRERLSLGEKREDILAGLHRAIILRAMSLLARSGGVADEFTFTGGVAKNPAAVRALRGLVEENYGSRVLNISPDSIYTGALGAAIFASRTVS
;
A
#
# COMPACT_ATOMS: atom_id res chain seq x y z
N MET A 1 18.62 4.29 10.47
CA MET A 1 19.41 5.12 11.38
C MET A 1 18.64 5.42 12.67
N VAL A 2 17.47 6.07 12.65
CA VAL A 2 16.67 6.36 13.87
C VAL A 2 16.47 5.12 14.75
N ASN A 3 16.04 3.98 14.19
CA ASN A 3 15.86 2.73 14.94
C ASN A 3 17.13 2.32 15.71
N ARG A 4 18.27 2.33 15.02
CA ARG A 4 19.56 1.95 15.61
C ARG A 4 19.92 2.85 16.78
N HIS A 5 19.87 4.18 16.60
CA HIS A 5 20.16 5.12 17.66
C HIS A 5 19.15 5.04 18.81
N ALA A 6 17.86 4.81 18.51
CA ALA A 6 16.83 4.64 19.52
C ALA A 6 17.03 3.36 20.36
N GLU A 7 17.50 2.28 19.76
CA GLU A 7 17.89 1.05 20.48
C GLU A 7 19.10 1.28 21.39
N GLU A 8 20.13 2.00 20.92
CA GLU A 8 21.32 2.35 21.67
C GLU A 8 21.01 3.18 22.95
N VAL A 9 19.95 4.00 22.90
CA VAL A 9 19.50 4.82 24.06
C VAL A 9 18.26 4.25 24.78
N GLY A 10 17.85 3.02 24.47
CA GLY A 10 16.80 2.30 25.21
C GLY A 10 15.36 2.76 24.95
N VAL A 11 15.09 3.46 23.83
CA VAL A 11 13.75 3.97 23.46
C VAL A 11 13.21 3.36 22.16
N GLY A 12 13.69 2.20 21.77
CA GLY A 12 13.27 1.51 20.53
C GLY A 12 11.76 1.29 20.43
N ASN A 13 11.07 1.11 21.56
CA ASN A 13 9.62 0.92 21.59
C ASN A 13 8.81 2.13 21.06
N GLU A 14 9.38 3.34 21.13
CA GLU A 14 8.71 4.57 20.68
C GLU A 14 8.83 4.78 19.16
N VAL A 15 9.74 4.07 18.49
CA VAL A 15 9.98 4.25 17.05
C VAL A 15 8.76 3.92 16.21
N GLY A 16 7.99 2.91 16.62
CA GLY A 16 6.74 2.56 15.92
C GLY A 16 5.69 3.69 15.97
N ARG A 17 5.63 4.40 17.11
CA ARG A 17 4.74 5.56 17.27
C ARG A 17 5.25 6.75 16.48
N LEU A 18 6.57 6.99 16.49
CA LEU A 18 7.20 8.04 15.68
C LEU A 18 6.97 7.81 14.19
N ARG A 19 7.13 6.57 13.70
CA ARG A 19 6.87 6.22 12.30
C ARG A 19 5.44 6.55 11.89
N ARG A 20 4.44 6.20 12.71
CA ARG A 20 3.04 6.53 12.42
C ARG A 20 2.80 8.04 12.40
N ALA A 21 3.39 8.77 13.34
CA ALA A 21 3.30 10.22 13.35
C ALA A 21 3.95 10.83 12.10
N PHE A 22 5.11 10.31 11.68
CA PHE A 22 5.79 10.74 10.46
C PHE A 22 4.93 10.55 9.20
N VAL A 23 4.29 9.39 9.06
CA VAL A 23 3.37 9.13 7.93
C VAL A 23 2.18 10.08 7.98
N LEU A 24 1.61 10.32 9.16
CA LEU A 24 0.51 11.26 9.33
C LEU A 24 0.93 12.69 8.92
N GLU A 25 2.09 13.18 9.36
CA GLU A 25 2.57 14.52 8.98
C GLU A 25 2.75 14.65 7.47
N GLN A 26 3.26 13.63 6.80
CA GLN A 26 3.35 13.61 5.33
C GLN A 26 1.97 13.65 4.68
N GLN A 27 1.02 12.87 5.17
CA GLN A 27 -0.35 12.83 4.66
C GLN A 27 -1.08 14.16 4.86
N LEU A 28 -0.93 14.80 6.02
CA LEU A 28 -1.51 16.12 6.30
C LEU A 28 -0.92 17.21 5.40
N HIS A 29 0.39 17.17 5.17
CA HIS A 29 1.04 18.09 4.23
C HIS A 29 0.52 17.93 2.80
N GLN A 30 0.40 16.68 2.33
CA GLN A 30 -0.17 16.38 1.01
C GLN A 30 -1.66 16.76 0.92
N LEU A 31 -2.43 16.61 2.01
CA LEU A 31 -3.83 17.01 2.07
C LEU A 31 -3.99 18.54 1.94
N ALA A 32 -3.14 19.31 2.64
CA ALA A 32 -3.12 20.76 2.50
C ALA A 32 -2.75 21.19 1.06
N ARG A 33 -1.81 20.48 0.42
CA ARG A 33 -1.47 20.71 -0.99
C ARG A 33 -2.63 20.37 -1.93
N LEU A 34 -3.31 19.25 -1.69
CA LEU A 34 -4.51 18.85 -2.44
C LEU A 34 -5.61 19.91 -2.33
N GLU A 35 -5.89 20.42 -1.12
CA GLU A 35 -6.85 21.49 -0.89
C GLU A 35 -6.50 22.73 -1.72
N ALA A 36 -5.24 23.17 -1.68
CA ALA A 36 -4.79 24.33 -2.45
C ALA A 36 -5.03 24.15 -3.96
N LEU A 37 -4.64 22.99 -4.52
CA LEU A 37 -4.86 22.68 -5.93
C LEU A 37 -6.34 22.60 -6.31
N MET A 38 -7.17 22.04 -5.43
CA MET A 38 -8.62 21.95 -5.67
C MET A 38 -9.26 23.33 -5.65
N LEU A 39 -8.81 24.24 -4.77
CA LEU A 39 -9.28 25.62 -4.75
C LEU A 39 -8.88 26.37 -6.03
N GLU A 40 -7.65 26.18 -6.53
CA GLU A 40 -7.22 26.70 -7.83
C GLU A 40 -8.10 26.15 -8.98
N GLU A 41 -8.37 24.84 -8.99
CA GLU A 41 -9.21 24.22 -10.01
C GLU A 41 -10.66 24.71 -9.95
N VAL A 42 -11.21 24.97 -8.78
CA VAL A 42 -12.54 25.56 -8.59
C VAL A 42 -12.62 26.93 -9.27
N GLU A 43 -11.59 27.78 -9.13
CA GLU A 43 -11.55 29.08 -9.79
C GLU A 43 -11.54 28.97 -11.31
N ILE A 44 -10.91 27.92 -11.86
CA ILE A 44 -10.75 27.71 -13.30
C ILE A 44 -11.98 27.04 -13.92
N SER A 45 -12.51 25.98 -13.30
CA SER A 45 -13.48 25.09 -13.92
C SER A 45 -14.94 25.27 -13.46
N ILE A 46 -15.17 26.00 -12.37
CA ILE A 46 -16.51 26.19 -11.80
C ILE A 46 -17.06 27.56 -12.18
N SER A 47 -18.37 27.63 -12.50
CA SER A 47 -19.07 28.89 -12.82
C SER A 47 -19.03 29.86 -11.63
N ALA A 48 -18.94 31.16 -11.92
CA ALA A 48 -18.77 32.19 -10.89
C ALA A 48 -19.82 32.13 -9.76
N GLU A 49 -21.06 31.73 -10.09
CA GLU A 49 -22.15 31.61 -9.14
C GLU A 49 -21.94 30.50 -8.08
N LEU A 50 -21.23 29.44 -8.44
CA LEU A 50 -21.03 28.26 -7.59
C LEU A 50 -19.63 28.19 -6.95
N ARG A 51 -18.68 29.05 -7.37
CA ARG A 51 -17.29 29.01 -6.88
C ARG A 51 -17.20 29.09 -5.36
N GLY A 52 -17.87 30.05 -4.75
CA GLY A 52 -17.84 30.24 -3.31
C GLY A 52 -18.33 29.01 -2.55
N ALA A 53 -19.47 28.47 -2.95
CA ALA A 53 -20.04 27.28 -2.33
C ALA A 53 -19.17 26.03 -2.56
N CYS A 54 -18.58 25.89 -3.76
CA CYS A 54 -17.69 24.77 -4.08
C CYS A 54 -16.39 24.85 -3.28
N ALA A 55 -15.81 26.05 -3.15
CA ALA A 55 -14.60 26.27 -2.35
C ALA A 55 -14.85 25.98 -0.85
N GLU A 56 -16.00 26.35 -0.31
CA GLU A 56 -16.38 26.04 1.07
C GLU A 56 -16.57 24.54 1.27
N ALA A 57 -17.22 23.85 0.33
CA ALA A 57 -17.37 22.40 0.35
C ALA A 57 -16.00 21.69 0.33
N VAL A 58 -15.07 22.11 -0.53
CA VAL A 58 -13.69 21.57 -0.59
C VAL A 58 -13.00 21.72 0.76
N ARG A 59 -13.01 22.92 1.35
CA ARG A 59 -12.39 23.14 2.68
C ARG A 59 -13.04 22.27 3.77
N SER A 60 -14.36 22.18 3.76
CA SER A 60 -15.10 21.34 4.71
C SER A 60 -14.72 19.87 4.58
N ILE A 61 -14.61 19.35 3.35
CA ILE A 61 -14.18 17.96 3.11
C ILE A 61 -12.76 17.74 3.62
N CYS A 62 -11.80 18.57 3.23
CA CYS A 62 -10.41 18.45 3.64
C CYS A 62 -10.25 18.52 5.17
N HIS A 63 -10.93 19.45 5.81
CA HIS A 63 -10.92 19.56 7.27
C HIS A 63 -11.50 18.33 7.98
N ARG A 64 -12.60 17.76 7.47
CA ARG A 64 -13.16 16.52 8.01
C ARG A 64 -12.22 15.33 7.84
N ILE A 65 -11.54 15.22 6.69
CA ILE A 65 -10.52 14.19 6.46
C ILE A 65 -9.37 14.33 7.45
N GLU A 66 -8.87 15.55 7.65
CA GLU A 66 -7.83 15.84 8.65
C GLU A 66 -8.23 15.37 10.04
N GLN A 67 -9.44 15.73 10.50
CA GLN A 67 -9.97 15.31 11.80
C GLN A 67 -10.08 13.80 11.93
N GLU A 68 -10.51 13.10 10.88
CA GLU A 68 -10.60 11.63 10.86
C GLU A 68 -9.22 10.99 10.96
N GLU A 69 -8.22 11.48 10.21
CA GLU A 69 -6.86 10.96 10.25
C GLU A 69 -6.19 11.21 11.62
N GLU A 70 -6.38 12.38 12.20
CA GLU A 70 -5.92 12.65 13.57
C GLU A 70 -6.63 11.78 14.62
N GLY A 71 -7.93 11.58 14.47
CA GLY A 71 -8.73 10.70 15.32
C GLY A 71 -8.23 9.25 15.25
N ARG A 72 -7.92 8.77 14.06
CA ARG A 72 -7.36 7.43 13.82
C ARG A 72 -5.96 7.26 14.42
N PHE A 73 -5.12 8.29 14.34
CA PHE A 73 -3.78 8.23 14.95
C PHE A 73 -3.83 7.98 16.45
N ARG A 74 -4.86 8.47 17.14
CA ARG A 74 -5.08 8.28 18.59
C ARG A 74 -5.56 6.88 18.96
N GLN A 75 -6.03 6.09 17.99
CA GLN A 75 -6.51 4.73 18.18
C GLN A 75 -5.37 3.71 18.06
N PRO A 76 -5.57 2.46 18.53
CA PRO A 76 -4.65 1.37 18.27
C PRO A 76 -4.37 1.21 16.77
N PRO A 77 -3.12 0.86 16.39
CA PRO A 77 -2.76 0.76 14.98
C PRO A 77 -3.55 -0.34 14.28
N VAL A 78 -4.25 0.04 13.21
CA VAL A 78 -4.87 -0.88 12.27
C VAL A 78 -4.00 -0.93 11.03
N LEU A 79 -3.81 -2.13 10.47
CA LEU A 79 -3.04 -2.30 9.24
C LEU A 79 -3.81 -1.65 8.08
N ARG A 80 -3.21 -0.65 7.45
CA ARG A 80 -3.78 0.05 6.30
C ARG A 80 -2.70 0.44 5.30
N SER A 81 -3.11 0.92 4.14
CA SER A 81 -2.21 1.52 3.16
C SER A 81 -1.59 2.81 3.69
N ASP A 82 -0.30 3.01 3.42
CA ASP A 82 0.41 4.26 3.69
C ASP A 82 0.33 5.22 2.48
N PHE A 83 -0.32 4.81 1.38
CA PHE A 83 -0.48 5.66 0.20
C PHE A 83 -1.50 6.77 0.46
N PHE A 84 -1.12 7.99 0.05
CA PHE A 84 -1.94 9.19 0.24
C PHE A 84 -3.32 9.06 -0.40
N ARG A 85 -3.41 8.57 -1.64
CA ARG A 85 -4.70 8.37 -2.34
C ARG A 85 -5.65 7.44 -1.57
N ASP A 86 -5.12 6.36 -1.00
CA ASP A 86 -5.94 5.41 -0.24
C ASP A 86 -6.43 6.03 1.09
N ALA A 87 -5.63 6.91 1.69
CA ALA A 87 -6.00 7.59 2.93
C ALA A 87 -7.07 8.66 2.71
N VAL A 88 -7.07 9.33 1.55
CA VAL A 88 -7.90 10.51 1.27
C VAL A 88 -9.08 10.19 0.36
N GLY A 89 -8.93 9.29 -0.60
CA GLY A 89 -9.93 9.06 -1.67
C GLY A 89 -11.29 8.62 -1.15
N SER A 90 -11.33 7.54 -0.36
CA SER A 90 -12.60 7.03 0.18
C SER A 90 -13.28 8.00 1.13
N PRO A 91 -12.59 8.63 2.12
CA PRO A 91 -13.20 9.67 2.91
C PRO A 91 -13.71 10.84 2.07
N PHE A 92 -12.94 11.26 1.04
CA PHE A 92 -13.36 12.33 0.15
C PHE A 92 -14.70 12.01 -0.54
N MET A 93 -14.79 10.84 -1.19
CA MET A 93 -16.01 10.43 -1.91
C MET A 93 -17.21 10.36 -0.97
N ARG A 94 -17.06 9.73 0.20
CA ARG A 94 -18.13 9.63 1.20
C ARG A 94 -18.61 11.00 1.69
N ILE A 95 -17.68 11.89 2.05
CA ILE A 95 -18.04 13.24 2.55
C ILE A 95 -18.63 14.09 1.43
N ALA A 96 -18.12 13.98 0.20
CA ALA A 96 -18.66 14.67 -0.97
C ALA A 96 -20.10 14.24 -1.27
N GLU A 97 -20.44 12.97 -1.08
CA GLU A 97 -21.80 12.45 -1.21
C GLU A 97 -22.73 13.02 -0.13
N GLU A 98 -22.26 13.10 1.13
CA GLU A 98 -23.03 13.68 2.24
C GLU A 98 -23.32 15.17 2.05
N ILE A 99 -22.37 15.94 1.48
CA ILE A 99 -22.48 17.39 1.32
C ILE A 99 -23.20 17.77 0.01
N GLY A 100 -23.12 16.89 -1.00
CA GLY A 100 -23.64 17.15 -2.34
C GLY A 100 -25.13 17.45 -2.37
N GLN A 101 -25.53 18.56 -3.02
CA GLN A 101 -26.94 18.95 -3.14
C GLN A 101 -27.35 19.04 -4.62
N PRO A 102 -28.51 18.49 -5.00
CA PRO A 102 -29.06 18.66 -6.34
C PRO A 102 -29.34 20.16 -6.62
N GLY A 103 -28.80 20.66 -7.72
CA GLY A 103 -28.95 22.07 -8.12
C GLY A 103 -27.95 23.07 -7.54
N GLY A 104 -27.09 22.63 -6.60
CA GLY A 104 -25.98 23.37 -6.02
C GLY A 104 -24.63 22.78 -6.35
N VAL A 105 -23.80 22.58 -5.32
CA VAL A 105 -22.53 21.84 -5.41
C VAL A 105 -22.85 20.36 -5.43
N SER A 106 -22.85 19.75 -6.63
CA SER A 106 -23.14 18.33 -6.79
C SER A 106 -21.93 17.46 -6.48
N TYR A 107 -22.17 16.20 -6.09
CA TYR A 107 -21.16 15.17 -5.92
C TYR A 107 -20.21 15.09 -7.13
N ASP A 108 -20.77 14.99 -8.36
CA ASP A 108 -19.95 14.85 -9.58
C ASP A 108 -19.00 16.02 -9.81
N ARG A 109 -19.39 17.24 -9.40
CA ARG A 109 -18.51 18.41 -9.50
C ARG A 109 -17.35 18.33 -8.53
N LEU A 110 -17.61 17.93 -7.28
CA LEU A 110 -16.58 17.77 -6.26
C LEU A 110 -15.59 16.68 -6.65
N VAL A 111 -16.09 15.53 -7.12
CA VAL A 111 -15.27 14.42 -7.62
C VAL A 111 -14.47 14.84 -8.85
N GLY A 112 -15.07 15.55 -9.80
CA GLY A 112 -14.36 16.04 -10.99
C GLY A 112 -13.22 17.01 -10.67
N VAL A 113 -13.35 17.85 -9.62
CA VAL A 113 -12.25 18.69 -9.11
C VAL A 113 -11.18 17.85 -8.43
N TYR A 114 -11.57 16.90 -7.59
CA TYR A 114 -10.65 15.98 -6.90
C TYR A 114 -9.81 15.18 -7.89
N ASP A 115 -10.43 14.53 -8.87
CA ASP A 115 -9.75 13.65 -9.84
C ASP A 115 -8.66 14.37 -10.64
N LYS A 116 -8.89 15.65 -10.97
CA LYS A 116 -7.88 16.46 -11.66
C LYS A 116 -6.69 16.81 -10.77
N CYS A 117 -6.90 16.94 -9.47
CA CYS A 117 -5.89 17.43 -8.54
C CYS A 117 -5.10 16.30 -7.86
N ILE A 118 -5.72 15.15 -7.56
CA ILE A 118 -5.05 14.07 -6.83
C ILE A 118 -3.82 13.53 -7.56
N ILE A 119 -3.90 13.39 -8.89
CA ILE A 119 -2.78 12.93 -9.72
C ILE A 119 -1.63 13.94 -9.69
N ARG A 120 -1.92 15.24 -9.61
CA ARG A 120 -0.90 16.29 -9.51
C ARG A 120 -0.15 16.16 -8.20
N VAL A 121 -0.86 16.07 -7.07
CA VAL A 121 -0.24 15.90 -5.74
C VAL A 121 0.67 14.67 -5.68
N GLU A 122 0.25 13.55 -6.26
CA GLU A 122 1.05 12.33 -6.25
C GLU A 122 2.33 12.42 -7.11
N ASN A 123 2.36 13.29 -8.10
CA ASN A 123 3.50 13.47 -9.00
C ASN A 123 4.37 14.67 -8.65
N GLU A 124 3.93 15.57 -7.79
CA GLU A 124 4.72 16.70 -7.31
C GLU A 124 5.79 16.20 -6.32
N PRO A 125 7.02 16.75 -6.38
CA PRO A 125 8.00 16.54 -5.32
C PRO A 125 7.45 17.08 -3.98
N LEU A 126 7.75 16.40 -2.88
CA LEU A 126 7.44 16.95 -1.55
C LEU A 126 8.30 18.18 -1.29
N ASP A 127 7.66 19.31 -0.95
CA ASP A 127 8.35 20.57 -0.65
C ASP A 127 9.14 20.51 0.67
N LEU A 128 8.72 19.64 1.59
CA LEU A 128 9.36 19.43 2.88
C LEU A 128 10.26 18.19 2.84
N ASP A 129 11.42 18.31 3.44
CA ASP A 129 12.37 17.22 3.53
C ASP A 129 12.08 16.25 4.73
N PHE A 130 12.89 15.22 4.85
CA PHE A 130 12.78 14.27 5.95
C PHE A 130 12.89 14.95 7.33
N ARG A 131 13.74 15.97 7.45
CA ARG A 131 13.99 16.70 8.71
C ARG A 131 12.72 17.39 9.19
N ASP A 132 11.99 18.04 8.29
CA ASP A 132 10.77 18.79 8.61
C ASP A 132 9.70 17.84 9.12
N HIS A 133 9.41 16.78 8.36
CA HIS A 133 8.38 15.81 8.73
C HIS A 133 8.70 15.03 10.01
N ILE A 134 9.96 14.61 10.20
CA ILE A 134 10.34 13.87 11.42
C ILE A 134 10.35 14.77 12.66
N GLY A 135 10.70 16.04 12.50
CA GLY A 135 10.63 17.05 13.55
C GLY A 135 9.19 17.33 13.98
N ALA A 136 8.25 17.47 13.03
CA ALA A 136 6.82 17.61 13.31
C ALA A 136 6.26 16.37 14.00
N ALA A 137 6.61 15.18 13.51
CA ALA A 137 6.20 13.90 14.10
C ALA A 137 6.68 13.76 15.56
N LEU A 138 7.94 14.13 15.84
CA LEU A 138 8.49 14.08 17.19
C LEU A 138 7.74 15.02 18.15
N LYS A 139 7.41 16.24 17.70
CA LYS A 139 6.59 17.19 18.46
C LYS A 139 5.20 16.63 18.74
N ARG A 140 4.55 16.02 17.74
CA ARG A 140 3.20 15.44 17.87
C ARG A 140 3.13 14.36 18.94
N ILE A 141 4.13 13.49 19.03
CA ILE A 141 4.12 12.40 20.01
C ILE A 141 4.61 12.82 21.40
N GLY A 142 5.20 14.01 21.55
CA GLY A 142 5.83 14.44 22.80
C GLY A 142 6.95 13.48 23.21
N GLY A 143 7.82 13.10 22.25
CA GLY A 143 8.80 12.03 22.41
C GLY A 143 9.79 12.24 23.57
N PRO A 144 10.24 11.15 24.21
CA PRO A 144 11.22 11.23 25.29
C PRO A 144 12.55 11.81 24.78
N PRO A 145 13.36 12.44 25.65
CA PRO A 145 14.62 13.07 25.26
C PRO A 145 15.57 12.15 24.48
N GLY A 146 15.60 10.87 24.82
CA GLY A 146 16.41 9.87 24.10
C GLY A 146 15.97 9.68 22.65
N LEU A 147 14.65 9.75 22.37
CA LEU A 147 14.14 9.66 20.99
C LEU A 147 14.48 10.92 20.19
N ALA A 148 14.39 12.09 20.81
CA ALA A 148 14.83 13.35 20.19
C ALA A 148 16.31 13.28 19.80
N ALA A 149 17.18 12.84 20.72
CA ALA A 149 18.60 12.67 20.44
C ALA A 149 18.87 11.65 19.30
N ALA A 150 18.10 10.55 19.25
CA ALA A 150 18.20 9.57 18.14
C ALA A 150 17.77 10.14 16.79
N VAL A 151 16.75 11.00 16.78
CA VAL A 151 16.30 11.72 15.57
C VAL A 151 17.36 12.73 15.15
N ASP A 152 17.88 13.55 16.07
CA ASP A 152 18.91 14.55 15.79
C ASP A 152 20.18 13.91 15.22
N ALA A 153 20.62 12.79 15.80
CA ALA A 153 21.75 12.03 15.30
C ALA A 153 21.52 11.49 13.88
N ALA A 154 20.30 11.03 13.59
CA ALA A 154 19.93 10.52 12.26
C ALA A 154 19.83 11.64 11.21
N VAL A 155 19.27 12.79 11.60
CA VAL A 155 19.10 13.97 10.73
C VAL A 155 20.44 14.67 10.48
N GLY A 156 21.31 14.73 11.48
CA GLY A 156 22.63 15.34 11.38
C GLY A 156 23.68 14.50 10.67
N ALA A 157 23.36 13.23 10.35
CA ALA A 157 24.30 12.35 9.66
C ALA A 157 24.49 12.77 8.20
N ASP A 158 25.74 12.99 7.79
CA ASP A 158 26.09 13.19 6.39
C ASP A 158 26.14 11.82 5.69
N LEU A 159 25.21 11.61 4.76
CA LEU A 159 25.07 10.36 4.00
C LEU A 159 25.58 10.53 2.60
N THR A 160 26.75 9.95 2.32
CA THR A 160 27.30 9.91 0.98
C THR A 160 26.88 8.60 0.28
N PRO A 161 26.11 8.63 -0.82
CA PRO A 161 25.78 7.43 -1.58
C PRO A 161 27.05 6.84 -2.21
N VAL A 162 27.38 5.59 -1.87
CA VAL A 162 28.58 4.89 -2.40
C VAL A 162 28.25 4.04 -3.62
N ALA A 163 27.04 3.47 -3.66
CA ALA A 163 26.53 2.70 -4.78
C ALA A 163 25.00 2.73 -4.81
N THR A 164 24.44 2.60 -6.00
CA THR A 164 23.00 2.62 -6.23
C THR A 164 22.61 1.50 -7.18
N VAL A 165 21.53 0.76 -6.86
CA VAL A 165 20.94 -0.22 -7.76
C VAL A 165 19.43 0.04 -7.86
N GLY A 166 18.96 0.20 -9.09
CA GLY A 166 17.56 0.35 -9.42
C GLY A 166 16.89 -0.98 -9.70
N THR A 167 15.62 -1.11 -9.30
CA THR A 167 14.79 -2.30 -9.54
C THR A 167 13.31 -1.93 -9.65
N GLY A 168 12.43 -2.92 -9.78
CA GLY A 168 10.99 -2.77 -9.85
C GLY A 168 10.44 -2.77 -11.28
N TYR A 169 9.12 -2.68 -11.38
CA TYR A 169 8.41 -2.70 -12.67
C TYR A 169 8.83 -1.54 -13.60
N GLY A 170 9.00 -0.34 -13.04
CA GLY A 170 9.42 0.87 -13.75
C GLY A 170 10.93 1.02 -13.96
N ARG A 171 11.76 0.01 -13.62
CA ARG A 171 13.24 0.11 -13.62
C ARG A 171 13.87 0.61 -14.91
N ALA A 172 13.22 0.37 -16.07
CA ALA A 172 13.73 0.82 -17.37
C ALA A 172 13.67 2.35 -17.54
N ARG A 173 12.91 3.06 -16.71
CA ARG A 173 12.76 4.53 -16.72
C ARG A 173 13.57 5.21 -15.62
N LEU A 174 14.27 4.45 -14.77
CA LEU A 174 15.11 5.01 -13.72
C LEU A 174 16.32 5.72 -14.35
N PRO A 175 16.77 6.83 -13.74
CA PRO A 175 17.91 7.61 -14.23
C PRO A 175 19.26 6.95 -13.86
N PHE A 176 19.33 5.61 -13.96
CA PHE A 176 20.54 4.85 -13.63
C PHE A 176 21.11 4.17 -14.86
N PRO A 177 22.44 4.01 -14.95
CA PRO A 177 23.09 3.17 -15.94
C PRO A 177 22.55 1.74 -15.91
N LYS A 178 22.60 1.04 -17.06
CA LYS A 178 22.10 -0.35 -17.17
C LYS A 178 22.77 -1.30 -16.19
N GLU A 179 24.04 -1.07 -15.88
CA GLU A 179 24.85 -1.84 -14.94
C GLU A 179 24.34 -1.73 -13.50
N GLN A 180 23.62 -0.66 -13.19
CA GLN A 180 23.00 -0.42 -11.90
C GLN A 180 21.52 -0.86 -11.86
N ILE A 181 21.00 -1.45 -12.93
CA ILE A 181 19.64 -2.00 -12.96
C ILE A 181 19.68 -3.51 -12.71
N ARG A 182 18.83 -3.98 -11.81
CA ARG A 182 18.64 -5.40 -11.52
C ARG A 182 17.19 -5.83 -11.73
N SER A 183 17.04 -7.10 -12.11
CA SER A 183 15.70 -7.69 -12.19
C SER A 183 15.00 -7.65 -10.83
N GLU A 184 13.73 -7.24 -10.82
CA GLU A 184 12.94 -7.23 -9.60
C GLU A 184 12.77 -8.62 -8.98
N ILE A 185 12.71 -9.68 -9.81
CA ILE A 185 12.62 -11.05 -9.35
C ILE A 185 13.82 -11.41 -8.49
N LEU A 186 15.03 -11.08 -8.95
CA LEU A 186 16.27 -11.30 -8.21
C LEU A 186 16.31 -10.49 -6.90
N CYS A 187 15.85 -9.24 -6.97
CA CYS A 187 15.81 -8.36 -5.81
C CYS A 187 14.79 -8.85 -4.77
N HIS A 188 13.58 -9.26 -5.21
CA HIS A 188 12.57 -9.80 -4.29
C HIS A 188 13.03 -11.10 -3.63
N GLY A 189 13.63 -12.03 -4.39
CA GLY A 189 14.18 -13.27 -3.83
C GLY A 189 15.25 -13.03 -2.77
N LEU A 190 16.24 -12.19 -3.11
CA LEU A 190 17.34 -11.86 -2.19
C LEU A 190 16.87 -11.06 -0.96
N GLY A 191 15.96 -10.10 -1.17
CA GLY A 191 15.39 -9.29 -0.09
C GLY A 191 14.56 -10.13 0.88
N ALA A 192 13.71 -11.04 0.38
CA ALA A 192 12.93 -11.95 1.21
C ALA A 192 13.84 -12.90 2.00
N HIS A 193 14.87 -13.45 1.38
CA HIS A 193 15.86 -14.27 2.08
C HIS A 193 16.61 -13.50 3.17
N ARG A 194 16.93 -12.22 2.94
CA ARG A 194 17.57 -11.36 3.95
C ARG A 194 16.66 -11.09 5.15
N MET A 195 15.37 -10.93 4.90
CA MET A 195 14.35 -10.74 5.95
C MET A 195 14.10 -12.05 6.73
N PHE A 196 14.03 -13.17 6.01
CA PHE A 196 13.71 -14.50 6.54
C PHE A 196 14.65 -15.54 5.94
N PRO A 197 15.79 -15.83 6.59
CA PRO A 197 16.83 -16.71 6.04
C PRO A 197 16.38 -18.16 5.77
N GLY A 198 15.33 -18.63 6.47
CA GLY A 198 14.74 -19.96 6.26
C GLY A 198 13.87 -20.06 5.01
N THR A 199 13.42 -18.94 4.46
CA THR A 199 12.52 -18.92 3.28
C THR A 199 13.14 -19.57 2.05
N ARG A 200 12.33 -20.35 1.32
CA ARG A 200 12.69 -20.99 0.05
C ARG A 200 11.71 -20.69 -1.07
N THR A 201 10.51 -20.24 -0.74
CA THR A 201 9.50 -19.79 -1.69
C THR A 201 9.08 -18.37 -1.32
N VAL A 202 8.96 -17.49 -2.31
CA VAL A 202 8.44 -16.13 -2.15
C VAL A 202 7.22 -15.98 -3.06
N LEU A 203 6.11 -15.59 -2.48
CA LEU A 203 4.94 -15.11 -3.22
C LEU A 203 4.90 -13.59 -3.07
N ASP A 204 5.09 -12.89 -4.18
CA ASP A 204 4.97 -11.44 -4.23
C ASP A 204 3.70 -11.06 -5.01
N ILE A 205 2.75 -10.39 -4.35
CA ILE A 205 1.56 -9.85 -5.00
C ILE A 205 1.61 -8.33 -4.89
N GLY A 206 2.06 -7.72 -5.97
CA GLY A 206 2.12 -6.28 -6.14
C GLY A 206 0.82 -5.69 -6.69
N GLY A 207 0.83 -4.38 -6.97
CA GLY A 207 -0.28 -3.69 -7.62
C GLY A 207 -0.50 -4.11 -9.07
N GLN A 208 0.57 -4.40 -9.81
CA GLN A 208 0.54 -4.62 -11.25
C GLN A 208 0.75 -6.08 -11.67
N ASP A 209 1.42 -6.85 -10.85
CA ASP A 209 1.84 -8.21 -11.16
C ASP A 209 1.86 -9.12 -9.93
N THR A 210 2.03 -10.40 -10.18
CA THR A 210 2.22 -11.44 -9.16
C THR A 210 3.38 -12.34 -9.55
N LYS A 211 4.25 -12.62 -8.60
CA LYS A 211 5.43 -13.46 -8.78
C LYS A 211 5.47 -14.57 -7.75
N ALA A 212 5.70 -15.80 -8.21
CA ALA A 212 6.07 -16.94 -7.39
C ALA A 212 7.54 -17.26 -7.68
N ILE A 213 8.41 -17.15 -6.67
CA ILE A 213 9.86 -17.23 -6.82
C ILE A 213 10.39 -18.34 -5.90
N GLN A 214 11.20 -19.23 -6.45
CA GLN A 214 11.95 -20.24 -5.68
C GLN A 214 13.37 -19.75 -5.47
N ILE A 215 13.88 -19.90 -4.27
CA ILE A 215 15.25 -19.53 -3.91
C ILE A 215 15.95 -20.67 -3.19
N ASP A 216 17.27 -20.73 -3.35
CA ASP A 216 18.11 -21.66 -2.60
C ASP A 216 18.47 -21.12 -1.19
N SER A 217 19.31 -21.87 -0.48
CA SER A 217 19.79 -21.52 0.86
C SER A 217 20.67 -20.27 0.91
N ALA A 218 21.15 -19.78 -0.23
CA ALA A 218 21.92 -18.53 -0.36
C ALA A 218 21.08 -17.35 -0.85
N GLY A 219 19.77 -17.54 -1.04
CA GLY A 219 18.86 -16.53 -1.56
C GLY A 219 18.96 -16.33 -3.08
N ILE A 220 19.55 -17.27 -3.79
CA ILE A 220 19.67 -17.25 -5.26
C ILE A 220 18.38 -17.80 -5.86
N VAL A 221 17.82 -17.06 -6.81
CA VAL A 221 16.61 -17.49 -7.53
C VAL A 221 16.92 -18.71 -8.40
N THR A 222 16.19 -19.79 -8.18
CA THR A 222 16.33 -21.05 -8.93
C THR A 222 15.22 -21.26 -9.94
N SER A 223 14.02 -20.74 -9.67
CA SER A 223 12.85 -20.79 -10.58
C SER A 223 11.90 -19.65 -10.26
N PHE A 224 11.12 -19.25 -11.23
CA PHE A 224 10.02 -18.29 -11.00
C PHE A 224 8.91 -18.44 -12.01
N GLN A 225 7.73 -17.98 -11.62
CA GLN A 225 6.58 -17.76 -12.49
C GLN A 225 6.02 -16.36 -12.21
N MET A 226 5.56 -15.68 -13.24
CA MET A 226 5.02 -14.33 -13.12
C MET A 226 3.72 -14.18 -13.93
N ASN A 227 2.80 -13.39 -13.39
CA ASN A 227 1.64 -12.87 -14.08
C ASN A 227 1.73 -11.34 -14.08
N ASP A 228 2.09 -10.77 -15.22
CA ASP A 228 2.20 -9.33 -15.47
C ASP A 228 1.23 -8.82 -16.53
N ARG A 229 0.40 -9.73 -17.10
CA ARG A 229 -0.50 -9.43 -18.22
C ARG A 229 -1.97 -9.36 -17.83
N CYS A 230 -2.35 -9.89 -16.68
CA CYS A 230 -3.73 -9.99 -16.25
C CYS A 230 -3.93 -9.35 -14.88
N ALA A 231 -4.72 -8.28 -14.82
CA ALA A 231 -5.07 -7.59 -13.58
C ALA A 231 -5.73 -8.49 -12.53
N ALA A 232 -6.42 -9.53 -12.96
CA ALA A 232 -7.18 -10.43 -12.10
C ALA A 232 -6.33 -11.27 -11.12
N GLY A 233 -5.02 -11.20 -11.17
CA GLY A 233 -4.12 -11.91 -10.23
C GLY A 233 -3.29 -10.99 -9.36
N CYS A 234 -3.49 -9.68 -9.37
CA CYS A 234 -2.69 -8.71 -8.64
C CYS A 234 -3.56 -7.66 -7.93
N GLY A 235 -2.94 -6.69 -7.24
CA GLY A 235 -3.64 -5.67 -6.47
C GLY A 235 -4.61 -4.81 -7.26
N ARG A 236 -4.40 -4.60 -8.57
CA ARG A 236 -5.35 -3.89 -9.45
C ARG A 236 -6.76 -4.53 -9.47
N TYR A 237 -6.84 -5.83 -9.29
CA TYR A 237 -8.15 -6.48 -9.17
C TYR A 237 -8.88 -6.03 -7.90
N LEU A 238 -8.17 -5.95 -6.78
CA LEU A 238 -8.75 -5.44 -5.53
C LEU A 238 -9.13 -3.97 -5.65
N GLY A 239 -8.30 -3.13 -6.32
CA GLY A 239 -8.65 -1.74 -6.60
C GLY A 239 -9.94 -1.64 -7.40
N TYR A 240 -10.07 -2.38 -8.50
CA TYR A 240 -11.30 -2.42 -9.29
C TYR A 240 -12.54 -2.84 -8.47
N ILE A 241 -12.39 -3.85 -7.59
CA ILE A 241 -13.49 -4.27 -6.72
C ILE A 241 -13.82 -3.20 -5.67
N ALA A 242 -12.83 -2.50 -5.15
CA ALA A 242 -13.04 -1.39 -4.22
C ALA A 242 -13.89 -0.29 -4.87
N ASP A 243 -13.54 0.12 -6.10
CA ASP A 243 -14.28 1.11 -6.88
C ASP A 243 -15.72 0.65 -7.15
N GLU A 244 -15.93 -0.61 -7.59
CA GLU A 244 -17.26 -1.18 -7.84
C GLU A 244 -18.16 -1.26 -6.59
N MET A 245 -17.54 -1.35 -5.40
CA MET A 245 -18.26 -1.42 -4.13
C MET A 245 -18.35 -0.09 -3.40
N ASN A 246 -17.77 0.96 -3.97
CA ASN A 246 -17.62 2.28 -3.32
C ASN A 246 -16.97 2.16 -1.94
N LEU A 247 -15.83 1.46 -1.89
CA LEU A 247 -15.03 1.20 -0.70
C LEU A 247 -13.57 1.63 -0.94
N GLY A 248 -12.87 1.97 0.13
CA GLY A 248 -11.42 2.08 0.10
C GLY A 248 -10.75 0.72 -0.02
N LEU A 249 -9.63 0.67 -0.74
CA LEU A 249 -8.84 -0.55 -0.90
C LEU A 249 -8.48 -1.18 0.46
N HIS A 250 -8.21 -0.35 1.46
CA HIS A 250 -7.87 -0.76 2.82
C HIS A 250 -9.06 -1.31 3.62
N GLU A 251 -10.30 -1.04 3.18
CA GLU A 251 -11.52 -1.51 3.84
C GLU A 251 -11.90 -2.92 3.41
N LEU A 252 -11.47 -3.36 2.22
CA LEU A 252 -11.84 -4.66 1.66
C LEU A 252 -11.43 -5.83 2.55
N GLY A 253 -10.20 -5.81 3.07
CA GLY A 253 -9.69 -6.86 3.94
C GLY A 253 -10.45 -6.98 5.26
N PRO A 254 -10.51 -5.92 6.07
CA PRO A 254 -11.26 -5.93 7.34
C PRO A 254 -12.75 -6.30 7.18
N LEU A 255 -13.40 -5.83 6.10
CA LEU A 255 -14.78 -6.20 5.84
C LEU A 255 -14.92 -7.70 5.48
N ALA A 256 -14.03 -8.21 4.62
CA ALA A 256 -14.02 -9.63 4.26
C ALA A 256 -13.72 -10.54 5.46
N GLU A 257 -13.00 -10.08 6.48
CA GLU A 257 -12.73 -10.86 7.69
C GLU A 257 -13.97 -11.07 8.56
N GLN A 258 -14.99 -10.22 8.43
CA GLN A 258 -16.28 -10.38 9.12
C GLN A 258 -17.14 -11.49 8.49
N SER A 259 -16.73 -12.01 7.35
CA SER A 259 -17.43 -13.07 6.63
C SER A 259 -17.53 -14.35 7.46
N ARG A 260 -18.72 -14.94 7.46
CA ARG A 260 -19.01 -16.28 8.03
C ARG A 260 -19.05 -17.35 6.95
N ARG A 261 -19.11 -16.96 5.70
CA ARG A 261 -19.27 -17.83 4.54
C ARG A 261 -18.50 -17.27 3.35
N CYS A 262 -17.74 -18.10 2.67
CA CYS A 262 -17.03 -17.68 1.45
C CYS A 262 -17.94 -17.96 0.24
N VAL A 263 -18.39 -16.91 -0.44
CA VAL A 263 -19.13 -17.03 -1.69
C VAL A 263 -18.19 -17.47 -2.80
N LYS A 264 -18.57 -18.49 -3.55
CA LYS A 264 -17.76 -18.93 -4.69
C LYS A 264 -17.86 -17.91 -5.82
N ILE A 265 -16.73 -17.29 -6.17
CA ILE A 265 -16.59 -16.40 -7.33
C ILE A 265 -16.06 -17.21 -8.50
N ASN A 266 -16.83 -17.23 -9.60
CA ASN A 266 -16.50 -18.01 -10.79
C ASN A 266 -15.72 -17.20 -11.83
N SER A 267 -15.91 -15.88 -11.84
CA SER A 267 -15.30 -14.99 -12.83
C SER A 267 -13.79 -14.89 -12.64
N THR A 268 -13.08 -15.28 -13.66
CA THR A 268 -11.63 -15.22 -13.70
C THR A 268 -11.11 -13.90 -14.29
N CYS A 269 -11.92 -13.17 -14.99
CA CYS A 269 -11.59 -11.86 -15.57
C CYS A 269 -12.15 -10.74 -14.70
N THR A 270 -11.36 -9.68 -14.51
CA THR A 270 -11.74 -8.51 -13.71
C THR A 270 -13.06 -7.89 -14.16
N VAL A 271 -13.26 -7.79 -15.49
CA VAL A 271 -14.49 -7.21 -16.08
C VAL A 271 -15.74 -8.02 -15.72
N PHE A 272 -15.64 -9.35 -15.80
CA PHE A 272 -16.77 -10.23 -15.44
C PHE A 272 -16.97 -10.33 -13.93
N ALA A 273 -15.93 -10.16 -13.15
CA ALA A 273 -16.03 -10.14 -11.69
C ALA A 273 -16.92 -9.01 -11.18
N GLY A 274 -16.85 -7.82 -11.78
CA GLY A 274 -17.75 -6.71 -11.44
C GLY A 274 -19.22 -7.05 -11.75
N ALA A 275 -19.50 -7.69 -12.87
CA ALA A 275 -20.85 -8.13 -13.21
C ALA A 275 -21.36 -9.20 -12.21
N GLU A 276 -20.53 -10.21 -11.91
CA GLU A 276 -20.86 -11.24 -10.92
C GLU A 276 -21.06 -10.64 -9.53
N LEU A 277 -20.25 -9.63 -9.14
CA LEU A 277 -20.40 -8.89 -7.89
C LEU A 277 -21.79 -8.25 -7.78
N ARG A 278 -22.21 -7.50 -8.81
CA ARG A 278 -23.52 -6.86 -8.84
C ARG A 278 -24.67 -7.87 -8.79
N GLU A 279 -24.54 -8.98 -9.51
CA GLU A 279 -25.50 -10.08 -9.49
C GLU A 279 -25.64 -10.66 -8.07
N ARG A 280 -24.53 -10.97 -7.40
CA ARG A 280 -24.51 -11.51 -6.03
C ARG A 280 -25.16 -10.55 -5.03
N LEU A 281 -24.87 -9.26 -5.14
CA LEU A 281 -25.50 -8.22 -4.33
C LEU A 281 -27.01 -8.17 -4.55
N SER A 282 -27.46 -8.26 -5.81
CA SER A 282 -28.90 -8.26 -6.15
C SER A 282 -29.63 -9.50 -5.62
N LEU A 283 -28.93 -10.62 -5.47
CA LEU A 283 -29.46 -11.84 -4.83
C LEU A 283 -29.47 -11.78 -3.30
N GLY A 284 -29.07 -10.63 -2.71
CA GLY A 284 -29.06 -10.41 -1.26
C GLY A 284 -27.90 -11.07 -0.53
N GLU A 285 -26.85 -11.49 -1.23
CA GLU A 285 -25.64 -11.98 -0.57
C GLU A 285 -24.92 -10.84 0.14
N LYS A 286 -24.31 -11.12 1.28
CA LYS A 286 -23.65 -10.12 2.10
C LYS A 286 -22.33 -9.67 1.48
N ARG A 287 -22.04 -8.37 1.61
CA ARG A 287 -20.80 -7.77 1.07
C ARG A 287 -19.54 -8.48 1.59
N GLU A 288 -19.49 -8.74 2.90
CA GLU A 288 -18.38 -9.44 3.54
C GLU A 288 -18.15 -10.85 2.98
N ASP A 289 -19.22 -11.61 2.69
CA ASP A 289 -19.13 -12.97 2.14
C ASP A 289 -18.65 -12.97 0.69
N ILE A 290 -19.11 -12.00 -0.10
CA ILE A 290 -18.65 -11.79 -1.49
C ILE A 290 -17.17 -11.40 -1.51
N LEU A 291 -16.77 -10.46 -0.66
CA LEU A 291 -15.38 -10.02 -0.56
C LEU A 291 -14.44 -11.14 -0.12
N ALA A 292 -14.86 -12.00 0.81
CA ALA A 292 -14.08 -13.18 1.19
C ALA A 292 -13.88 -14.13 -0.02
N GLY A 293 -14.92 -14.32 -0.85
CA GLY A 293 -14.84 -15.09 -2.09
C GLY A 293 -13.89 -14.49 -3.12
N LEU A 294 -13.91 -13.17 -3.28
CA LEU A 294 -13.02 -12.44 -4.20
C LEU A 294 -11.55 -12.56 -3.76
N HIS A 295 -11.25 -12.41 -2.46
CA HIS A 295 -9.90 -12.63 -1.95
C HIS A 295 -9.43 -14.07 -2.18
N ARG A 296 -10.29 -15.07 -1.93
CA ARG A 296 -9.96 -16.46 -2.23
C ARG A 296 -9.70 -16.68 -3.71
N ALA A 297 -10.47 -16.07 -4.60
CA ALA A 297 -10.30 -16.20 -6.06
C ALA A 297 -8.96 -15.63 -6.56
N ILE A 298 -8.51 -14.49 -6.03
CA ILE A 298 -7.19 -13.93 -6.32
C ILE A 298 -6.08 -14.89 -5.89
N ILE A 299 -6.17 -15.39 -4.67
CA ILE A 299 -5.13 -16.27 -4.12
C ILE A 299 -5.11 -17.63 -4.85
N LEU A 300 -6.26 -18.17 -5.27
CA LEU A 300 -6.29 -19.37 -6.12
C LEU A 300 -5.48 -19.22 -7.40
N ARG A 301 -5.41 -18.02 -7.99
CA ARG A 301 -4.55 -17.76 -9.14
C ARG A 301 -3.08 -17.72 -8.78
N ALA A 302 -2.74 -17.12 -7.65
CA ALA A 302 -1.39 -17.15 -7.11
C ALA A 302 -0.93 -18.60 -6.82
N MET A 303 -1.84 -19.46 -6.32
CA MET A 303 -1.55 -20.89 -6.13
C MET A 303 -1.15 -21.59 -7.44
N SER A 304 -1.75 -21.21 -8.58
CA SER A 304 -1.37 -21.75 -9.89
C SER A 304 0.04 -21.33 -10.30
N LEU A 305 0.49 -20.12 -9.93
CA LEU A 305 1.88 -19.70 -10.16
C LEU A 305 2.84 -20.44 -9.23
N LEU A 306 2.49 -20.59 -7.97
CA LEU A 306 3.27 -21.35 -6.99
C LEU A 306 3.47 -22.80 -7.46
N ALA A 307 2.41 -23.48 -7.89
CA ALA A 307 2.50 -24.85 -8.40
C ALA A 307 3.46 -24.96 -9.60
N ARG A 308 3.41 -24.01 -10.54
CA ARG A 308 4.30 -24.02 -11.71
C ARG A 308 5.73 -23.60 -11.42
N SER A 309 5.97 -22.84 -10.36
CA SER A 309 7.34 -22.44 -9.98
C SER A 309 8.10 -23.53 -9.25
N GLY A 310 7.41 -24.53 -8.67
CA GLY A 310 8.00 -25.61 -7.89
C GLY A 310 7.27 -25.92 -6.59
N GLY A 311 6.09 -25.30 -6.37
CA GLY A 311 5.28 -25.51 -5.18
C GLY A 311 5.59 -24.54 -4.04
N VAL A 312 5.24 -24.93 -2.81
CA VAL A 312 5.46 -24.16 -1.59
C VAL A 312 6.36 -24.97 -0.64
N ALA A 313 7.52 -24.43 -0.33
CA ALA A 313 8.45 -25.00 0.63
C ALA A 313 7.91 -24.92 2.06
N ASP A 314 8.59 -25.61 2.99
CA ASP A 314 8.20 -25.66 4.41
C ASP A 314 8.17 -24.27 5.05
N GLU A 315 9.06 -23.38 4.62
CA GLU A 315 9.07 -21.97 4.99
C GLU A 315 8.97 -21.11 3.73
N PHE A 316 7.96 -20.24 3.70
CA PHE A 316 7.74 -19.32 2.58
C PHE A 316 7.36 -17.93 3.06
N THR A 317 7.57 -16.94 2.19
CA THR A 317 7.34 -15.53 2.50
C THR A 317 6.31 -14.93 1.54
N PHE A 318 5.35 -14.19 2.08
CA PHE A 318 4.39 -13.41 1.31
C PHE A 318 4.77 -11.93 1.37
N THR A 319 4.97 -11.32 0.19
CA THR A 319 5.42 -9.93 0.01
C THR A 319 4.50 -9.15 -0.93
N GLY A 320 4.83 -7.88 -1.14
CA GLY A 320 4.03 -6.96 -1.94
C GLY A 320 2.91 -6.29 -1.15
N GLY A 321 2.20 -5.35 -1.79
CA GLY A 321 1.14 -4.58 -1.15
C GLY A 321 -0.03 -5.43 -0.65
N VAL A 322 -0.37 -6.51 -1.37
CA VAL A 322 -1.47 -7.40 -1.02
C VAL A 322 -1.17 -8.23 0.25
N ALA A 323 0.09 -8.42 0.62
CA ALA A 323 0.47 -9.05 1.89
C ALA A 323 0.04 -8.24 3.13
N LYS A 324 -0.31 -6.96 2.97
CA LYS A 324 -0.90 -6.13 4.02
C LYS A 324 -2.41 -6.34 4.20
N ASN A 325 -3.06 -7.07 3.29
CA ASN A 325 -4.51 -7.32 3.35
C ASN A 325 -4.79 -8.60 4.16
N PRO A 326 -5.48 -8.51 5.31
CA PRO A 326 -5.67 -9.64 6.22
C PRO A 326 -6.52 -10.76 5.60
N ALA A 327 -7.52 -10.44 4.78
CA ALA A 327 -8.34 -11.44 4.11
C ALA A 327 -7.56 -12.22 3.03
N ALA A 328 -6.63 -11.55 2.32
CA ALA A 328 -5.71 -12.21 1.39
C ALA A 328 -4.76 -13.17 2.14
N VAL A 329 -4.22 -12.73 3.28
CA VAL A 329 -3.38 -13.56 4.14
C VAL A 329 -4.14 -14.78 4.65
N ARG A 330 -5.38 -14.60 5.13
CA ARG A 330 -6.25 -15.70 5.58
C ARG A 330 -6.53 -16.69 4.44
N ALA A 331 -6.87 -16.18 3.26
CA ALA A 331 -7.12 -17.03 2.09
C ALA A 331 -5.88 -17.80 1.67
N LEU A 332 -4.69 -17.18 1.71
CA LEU A 332 -3.42 -17.83 1.38
C LEU A 332 -3.10 -18.96 2.37
N ARG A 333 -3.21 -18.70 3.68
CA ARG A 333 -2.99 -19.73 4.71
C ARG A 333 -3.88 -20.94 4.49
N GLY A 334 -5.18 -20.73 4.31
CA GLY A 334 -6.12 -21.82 4.08
C GLY A 334 -5.83 -22.61 2.81
N LEU A 335 -5.54 -21.95 1.69
CA LEU A 335 -5.25 -22.60 0.42
C LEU A 335 -3.89 -23.33 0.43
N VAL A 336 -2.89 -22.80 1.12
CA VAL A 336 -1.61 -23.50 1.29
C VAL A 336 -1.78 -24.74 2.17
N GLU A 337 -2.52 -24.63 3.27
CA GLU A 337 -2.81 -25.77 4.14
C GLU A 337 -3.59 -26.86 3.40
N GLU A 338 -4.62 -26.49 2.61
CA GLU A 338 -5.41 -27.42 1.80
C GLU A 338 -4.56 -28.19 0.76
N ASN A 339 -3.54 -27.56 0.15
CA ASN A 339 -2.81 -28.13 -0.99
C ASN A 339 -1.42 -28.66 -0.65
N TYR A 340 -0.78 -28.12 0.38
CA TYR A 340 0.62 -28.42 0.73
C TYR A 340 0.79 -28.85 2.20
N GLY A 341 -0.29 -28.82 3.00
CA GLY A 341 -0.22 -29.02 4.44
C GLY A 341 0.30 -27.79 5.19
N SER A 342 0.59 -27.97 6.47
CA SER A 342 1.07 -26.87 7.32
C SER A 342 2.42 -26.38 6.85
N ARG A 343 2.55 -25.07 6.69
CA ARG A 343 3.76 -24.35 6.27
C ARG A 343 3.99 -23.11 7.13
N VAL A 344 5.23 -22.75 7.33
CA VAL A 344 5.61 -21.50 8.00
C VAL A 344 5.45 -20.34 7.00
N LEU A 345 4.49 -19.47 7.26
CA LEU A 345 4.26 -18.27 6.44
C LEU A 345 4.84 -17.04 7.13
N ASN A 346 5.85 -16.46 6.51
CA ASN A 346 6.46 -15.19 6.91
C ASN A 346 5.79 -14.00 6.23
N ILE A 347 5.45 -12.98 7.01
CA ILE A 347 4.94 -11.70 6.54
C ILE A 347 5.61 -10.60 7.36
N SER A 348 6.07 -9.54 6.68
CA SER A 348 6.62 -8.35 7.31
C SER A 348 5.71 -7.13 7.05
N PRO A 349 5.55 -6.22 8.01
CA PRO A 349 4.98 -4.88 7.75
C PRO A 349 5.70 -4.14 6.62
N ASP A 350 7.00 -4.42 6.46
CA ASP A 350 7.86 -3.83 5.44
C ASP A 350 7.90 -4.65 4.12
N SER A 351 6.93 -5.53 3.90
CA SER A 351 6.86 -6.42 2.73
C SER A 351 6.92 -5.69 1.38
N ILE A 352 6.48 -4.43 1.33
CA ILE A 352 6.53 -3.59 0.12
C ILE A 352 7.96 -3.15 -0.24
N TYR A 353 8.89 -3.17 0.72
CA TYR A 353 10.30 -2.77 0.52
C TYR A 353 11.23 -3.93 0.20
N THR A 354 10.71 -5.15 0.11
CA THR A 354 11.52 -6.37 -0.13
C THR A 354 12.41 -6.23 -1.37
N GLY A 355 11.86 -5.71 -2.48
CA GLY A 355 12.64 -5.47 -3.70
C GLY A 355 13.75 -4.43 -3.51
N ALA A 356 13.46 -3.34 -2.80
CA ALA A 356 14.46 -2.30 -2.50
C ALA A 356 15.58 -2.83 -1.59
N LEU A 357 15.24 -3.67 -0.60
CA LEU A 357 16.23 -4.33 0.26
C LEU A 357 17.17 -5.22 -0.56
N GLY A 358 16.63 -6.03 -1.47
CA GLY A 358 17.43 -6.85 -2.36
C GLY A 358 18.33 -6.03 -3.29
N ALA A 359 17.81 -4.92 -3.83
CA ALA A 359 18.59 -3.99 -4.64
C ALA A 359 19.75 -3.36 -3.82
N ALA A 360 19.50 -2.97 -2.57
CA ALA A 360 20.54 -2.44 -1.68
C ALA A 360 21.63 -3.48 -1.38
N ILE A 361 21.26 -4.77 -1.22
CA ILE A 361 22.23 -5.84 -1.06
C ILE A 361 23.07 -6.02 -2.33
N PHE A 362 22.47 -5.95 -3.52
CA PHE A 362 23.23 -5.95 -4.77
C PHE A 362 24.16 -4.76 -4.86
N ALA A 363 23.73 -3.55 -4.48
CA ALA A 363 24.56 -2.37 -4.46
C ALA A 363 25.77 -2.54 -3.52
N SER A 364 25.57 -3.06 -2.32
CA SER A 364 26.67 -3.30 -1.36
C SER A 364 27.74 -4.26 -1.90
N ARG A 365 27.35 -5.26 -2.69
CA ARG A 365 28.27 -6.24 -3.30
C ARG A 365 29.13 -5.64 -4.43
N THR A 366 28.77 -4.47 -4.96
CA THR A 366 29.59 -3.78 -5.99
C THR A 366 30.71 -2.94 -5.41
N VAL A 367 30.67 -2.69 -4.11
CA VAL A 367 31.64 -1.84 -3.38
C VAL A 367 32.59 -2.69 -2.54
N SER A 368 32.24 -3.96 -2.31
CA SER A 368 33.10 -4.97 -1.65
C SER A 368 34.06 -5.58 -2.63
#